data_b3e17d400276d3bac955fd1d9a274ec6
#
_entry.id   b3e17d400276d3bac955fd1d9a274ec6
#
_cell.length_a   1.000
_cell.length_b   1.000
_cell.length_c   1.000
_cell.angle_alpha   90.00
_cell.angle_beta   90.00
_cell.angle_gamma   90.00
#
_symmetry.space_group_name_H-M   'P 1'
#
loop_
_entity.id
_entity.type
_entity.pdbx_description
1 polymer ?
#
loop_
_entity_poly.entity_id
_entity_poly.type
_entity_poly.pdbx_seq_one_letter_code
_entity_poly.pdbx_strand_id
1 'polypeptide(L)'
;MGFLMSPARRSILRVTGILTAGLMAAGGLSAFTFAARPTPGHEVPRRPPALLQQAADRLVADGVPGVIIMTRRGKQVSDVVAGLADKATGRPMRPQDRVHVGSITKTFVATVVLQLAAEGRLSLNDSVARWLPGVITGHAYHPAQITIRQLLQHTSGLRDYTSKPGFLTPRSLAKRWRPEQLVDIAPRLGPPLHGWHYSNTNYILLGMIIQKVTGHSPITEIHRRILAPLGLHGTSFPLTSQQIPAPYAHGYFGPIDVTNLVNPSVAWTAGAMISTVDDVARFYQALLTWRLLPPAQQRELLTTIPVHDTGELFAEHYGLGIYRVQLPCGTAWGHDGGYPGGFKTYAYTSPNGSRQAVMVYNDFRKSLPRSSGGTSTPAFVRDVKKATEIAFCGQR
;
A
#
# COMPACT_ATOMS: atom_id res chain seq x y z
N MET A 1 -46.82 45.13 -2.13
CA MET A 1 -45.88 46.13 -1.61
C MET A 1 -44.49 45.60 -1.76
N GLY A 2 -43.73 45.80 -2.76
CA GLY A 2 -43.49 46.90 -3.66
C GLY A 2 -42.30 47.71 -3.16
N PHE A 3 -41.21 47.58 -3.87
CA PHE A 3 -40.22 48.59 -4.26
C PHE A 3 -38.85 47.93 -4.41
N LEU A 4 -38.36 47.78 -5.58
CA LEU A 4 -37.77 48.62 -6.61
C LEU A 4 -36.22 48.60 -6.59
N MET A 5 -35.75 48.23 -7.73
CA MET A 5 -34.40 48.21 -8.31
C MET A 5 -33.69 49.58 -8.23
N SER A 6 -32.39 49.60 -8.28
CA SER A 6 -31.66 50.49 -9.21
C SER A 6 -30.21 50.04 -9.43
N PRO A 7 -29.60 50.36 -10.61
CA PRO A 7 -28.43 49.70 -11.16
C PRO A 7 -27.20 50.63 -11.29
N ALA A 8 -26.09 49.96 -11.63
CA ALA A 8 -24.96 50.41 -12.44
C ALA A 8 -24.10 51.62 -12.02
N ARG A 9 -22.79 51.40 -12.14
CA ARG A 9 -21.93 52.30 -12.93
C ARG A 9 -20.66 51.58 -13.37
N ARG A 10 -20.49 51.42 -14.69
CA ARG A 10 -19.23 51.17 -15.36
C ARG A 10 -18.40 52.48 -15.40
N SER A 11 -17.12 52.40 -15.13
CA SER A 11 -16.18 53.48 -15.43
C SER A 11 -15.09 52.95 -16.34
N ILE A 12 -15.08 53.47 -17.55
CA ILE A 12 -14.06 53.32 -18.59
C ILE A 12 -13.04 54.42 -18.33
N LEU A 13 -11.78 54.09 -18.16
CA LEU A 13 -10.67 55.06 -18.17
C LEU A 13 -9.88 54.85 -19.49
N ARG A 14 -10.02 55.82 -20.38
CA ARG A 14 -9.13 56.04 -21.53
C ARG A 14 -7.90 56.80 -21.02
N VAL A 15 -6.69 56.36 -21.40
CA VAL A 15 -5.50 57.18 -21.31
C VAL A 15 -4.88 57.27 -22.70
N THR A 16 -4.79 58.51 -23.11
CA THR A 16 -4.28 59.06 -24.37
C THR A 16 -2.75 58.97 -24.42
N GLY A 17 -2.22 58.71 -25.61
CA GLY A 17 -0.80 58.67 -25.86
C GLY A 17 -0.13 60.05 -25.89
N ILE A 18 1.18 60.05 -25.68
CA ILE A 18 2.09 61.10 -26.09
C ILE A 18 3.26 60.47 -26.82
N LEU A 19 3.40 60.82 -28.10
CA LEU A 19 4.60 60.59 -28.91
C LEU A 19 5.68 61.64 -28.49
N THR A 20 6.89 61.18 -28.26
CA THR A 20 8.09 62.02 -28.42
C THR A 20 9.13 61.25 -29.20
N ALA A 21 9.50 61.85 -30.32
CA ALA A 21 10.57 61.42 -31.21
C ALA A 21 11.92 61.93 -30.63
N GLY A 22 12.99 61.19 -30.85
CA GLY A 22 14.29 61.81 -30.75
C GLY A 22 15.49 60.87 -30.53
N LEU A 23 16.26 60.77 -31.53
CA LEU A 23 17.72 60.59 -31.68
C LEU A 23 18.25 59.14 -31.90
N MET A 24 18.76 58.99 -33.12
CA MET A 24 19.67 57.94 -33.57
C MET A 24 21.02 58.02 -32.82
N ALA A 25 21.51 56.89 -32.36
CA ALA A 25 22.92 56.65 -32.12
C ALA A 25 23.23 55.23 -32.62
N ALA A 26 24.14 55.20 -33.62
CA ALA A 26 24.65 53.95 -34.17
C ALA A 26 25.57 53.27 -33.15
N GLY A 27 25.30 52.05 -32.83
CA GLY A 27 26.13 51.22 -31.94
C GLY A 27 25.95 49.74 -32.27
N GLY A 28 27.04 49.09 -32.60
CA GLY A 28 27.31 47.80 -33.11
C GLY A 28 26.34 46.67 -32.77
N LEU A 29 25.90 45.95 -33.78
CA LEU A 29 25.22 44.65 -33.67
C LEU A 29 26.22 43.58 -33.18
N SER A 30 26.23 43.30 -31.89
CA SER A 30 26.76 42.05 -31.37
C SER A 30 25.64 40.98 -31.48
N ALA A 31 25.83 40.08 -32.40
CA ALA A 31 24.96 38.94 -32.59
C ALA A 31 25.11 38.01 -31.36
N PHE A 32 24.19 38.10 -30.41
CA PHE A 32 24.01 37.05 -29.39
C PHE A 32 23.37 35.84 -30.06
N THR A 33 24.20 34.85 -30.35
CA THR A 33 23.73 33.50 -30.68
C THR A 33 23.10 32.93 -29.42
N PHE A 34 21.76 32.90 -29.38
CA PHE A 34 21.03 32.11 -28.42
C PHE A 34 21.31 30.63 -28.75
N ALA A 35 22.22 30.03 -27.96
CA ALA A 35 22.33 28.58 -27.94
C ALA A 35 20.97 28.00 -27.46
N ALA A 36 20.27 27.33 -28.37
CA ALA A 36 19.05 26.62 -28.05
C ALA A 36 19.36 25.66 -26.89
N ARG A 37 18.65 25.82 -25.75
CA ARG A 37 18.67 24.82 -24.68
C ARG A 37 18.30 23.48 -25.28
N PRO A 38 19.06 22.40 -25.00
CA PRO A 38 18.66 21.07 -25.44
C PRO A 38 17.29 20.77 -24.82
N THR A 39 16.32 20.48 -25.66
CA THR A 39 15.04 19.89 -25.27
C THR A 39 15.33 18.68 -24.41
N PRO A 40 14.62 18.46 -23.26
CA PRO A 40 14.75 17.24 -22.50
C PRO A 40 14.51 16.07 -23.46
N GLY A 41 15.58 15.29 -23.68
CA GLY A 41 15.50 14.12 -24.54
C GLY A 41 14.36 13.24 -24.05
N HIS A 42 13.44 12.86 -24.92
CA HIS A 42 12.53 11.76 -24.67
C HIS A 42 13.42 10.55 -24.37
N GLU A 43 13.46 10.14 -23.09
CA GLU A 43 14.03 8.84 -22.76
C GLU A 43 13.23 7.79 -23.52
N VAL A 44 13.89 7.19 -24.52
CA VAL A 44 13.35 6.03 -25.25
C VAL A 44 13.04 4.96 -24.20
N PRO A 45 11.79 4.46 -24.09
CA PRO A 45 11.45 3.40 -23.14
C PRO A 45 12.40 2.22 -23.42
N ARG A 46 13.29 1.95 -22.46
CA ARG A 46 14.18 0.79 -22.57
C ARG A 46 13.31 -0.46 -22.53
N ARG A 47 13.51 -1.37 -23.49
CA ARG A 47 12.83 -2.68 -23.49
C ARG A 47 12.98 -3.32 -22.10
N PRO A 48 11.87 -3.82 -21.51
CA PRO A 48 11.94 -4.54 -20.24
C PRO A 48 12.99 -5.64 -20.32
N PRO A 49 13.64 -6.01 -19.18
CA PRO A 49 14.54 -7.15 -19.15
C PRO A 49 13.81 -8.40 -19.66
N ALA A 50 14.29 -9.02 -20.73
CA ALA A 50 13.59 -10.12 -21.41
C ALA A 50 13.20 -11.27 -20.46
N LEU A 51 14.06 -11.63 -19.50
CA LEU A 51 13.73 -12.65 -18.49
C LEU A 51 12.62 -12.24 -17.54
N LEU A 52 12.49 -10.96 -17.20
CA LEU A 52 11.42 -10.50 -16.33
C LEU A 52 10.08 -10.50 -17.07
N GLN A 53 10.07 -10.13 -18.37
CA GLN A 53 8.88 -10.26 -19.22
C GLN A 53 8.46 -11.72 -19.33
N GLN A 54 9.39 -12.63 -19.61
CA GLN A 54 9.10 -14.07 -19.66
C GLN A 54 8.52 -14.60 -18.34
N ALA A 55 9.03 -14.12 -17.19
CA ALA A 55 8.49 -14.49 -15.89
C ALA A 55 7.04 -13.99 -15.70
N ALA A 56 6.74 -12.75 -16.10
CA ALA A 56 5.39 -12.21 -16.06
C ALA A 56 4.44 -12.98 -16.99
N ASP A 57 4.87 -13.28 -18.22
CA ASP A 57 4.10 -14.04 -19.20
C ASP A 57 3.79 -15.47 -18.69
N ARG A 58 4.73 -16.10 -17.98
CA ARG A 58 4.54 -17.40 -17.36
C ARG A 58 3.47 -17.36 -16.29
N LEU A 59 3.44 -16.35 -15.42
CA LEU A 59 2.37 -16.22 -14.42
C LEU A 59 0.99 -16.09 -15.07
N VAL A 60 0.90 -15.41 -16.21
CA VAL A 60 -0.36 -15.35 -16.99
C VAL A 60 -0.69 -16.72 -17.58
N ALA A 61 0.30 -17.45 -18.12
CA ALA A 61 0.11 -18.82 -18.60
C ALA A 61 -0.33 -19.79 -17.49
N ASP A 62 0.09 -19.56 -16.25
CA ASP A 62 -0.35 -20.27 -15.05
C ASP A 62 -1.77 -19.91 -14.62
N GLY A 63 -2.40 -18.96 -15.31
CA GLY A 63 -3.81 -18.62 -15.23
C GLY A 63 -4.16 -17.45 -14.34
N VAL A 64 -3.22 -16.56 -13.98
CA VAL A 64 -3.62 -15.24 -13.47
C VAL A 64 -4.05 -14.34 -14.64
N PRO A 65 -5.13 -13.54 -14.50
CA PRO A 65 -5.57 -12.69 -15.61
C PRO A 65 -4.53 -11.65 -16.02
N GLY A 66 -3.82 -11.05 -15.06
CA GLY A 66 -2.82 -10.04 -15.36
C GLY A 66 -1.83 -9.83 -14.20
N VAL A 67 -0.67 -9.29 -14.57
CA VAL A 67 0.48 -9.05 -13.68
C VAL A 67 1.09 -7.68 -13.96
N ILE A 68 1.49 -6.99 -12.90
CA ILE A 68 2.36 -5.82 -12.94
C ILE A 68 3.59 -6.12 -12.11
N ILE A 69 4.79 -5.89 -12.63
CA ILE A 69 6.05 -5.99 -11.89
C ILE A 69 6.84 -4.72 -12.09
N MET A 70 7.06 -3.97 -11.02
CA MET A 70 7.93 -2.81 -10.97
C MET A 70 9.27 -3.20 -10.35
N THR A 71 10.37 -2.75 -10.95
CA THR A 71 11.71 -2.93 -10.40
C THR A 71 12.43 -1.58 -10.29
N ARG A 72 13.24 -1.43 -9.25
CA ARG A 72 14.15 -0.28 -9.09
C ARG A 72 15.57 -0.77 -8.84
N ARG A 73 16.54 -0.13 -9.51
CA ARG A 73 17.97 -0.31 -9.31
C ARG A 73 18.64 1.07 -9.31
N GLY A 74 18.93 1.57 -8.13
CA GLY A 74 19.38 2.95 -7.96
C GLY A 74 18.32 3.94 -8.49
N LYS A 75 18.68 4.72 -9.50
CA LYS A 75 17.78 5.68 -10.15
C LYS A 75 16.94 5.04 -11.28
N GLN A 76 17.32 3.87 -11.75
CA GLN A 76 16.61 3.21 -12.84
C GLN A 76 15.37 2.50 -12.32
N VAL A 77 14.21 2.81 -12.93
CA VAL A 77 12.93 2.14 -12.71
C VAL A 77 12.52 1.47 -14.03
N SER A 78 11.98 0.27 -13.93
CA SER A 78 11.45 -0.46 -15.08
C SER A 78 10.19 -1.19 -14.65
N ASP A 79 9.17 -1.12 -15.50
CA ASP A 79 7.91 -1.81 -15.32
C ASP A 79 7.75 -2.89 -16.38
N VAL A 80 7.21 -4.02 -15.96
CA VAL A 80 6.79 -5.13 -16.83
C VAL A 80 5.33 -5.40 -16.54
N VAL A 81 4.57 -5.61 -17.61
CA VAL A 81 3.15 -5.98 -17.52
C VAL A 81 2.87 -7.18 -18.43
N ALA A 82 1.94 -8.02 -17.99
CA ALA A 82 1.43 -9.12 -18.80
C ALA A 82 -0.07 -9.32 -18.54
N GLY A 83 -0.80 -9.81 -19.54
CA GLY A 83 -2.21 -10.14 -19.41
C GLY A 83 -3.14 -8.94 -19.30
N LEU A 84 -4.31 -9.17 -18.72
CA LEU A 84 -5.47 -8.28 -18.76
C LEU A 84 -5.76 -7.66 -17.40
N ALA A 85 -6.02 -6.37 -17.41
CA ALA A 85 -6.59 -5.64 -16.28
C ALA A 85 -8.12 -5.81 -16.22
N ASP A 86 -8.76 -5.99 -17.37
CA ASP A 86 -10.20 -6.22 -17.47
C ASP A 86 -10.46 -7.29 -18.54
N LYS A 87 -10.96 -8.46 -18.07
CA LYS A 87 -11.27 -9.60 -18.95
C LYS A 87 -12.49 -9.34 -19.84
N ALA A 88 -13.44 -8.53 -19.37
CA ALA A 88 -14.69 -8.30 -20.11
C ALA A 88 -14.45 -7.42 -21.34
N THR A 89 -13.57 -6.43 -21.23
CA THR A 89 -13.25 -5.50 -22.34
C THR A 89 -11.97 -5.88 -23.08
N GLY A 90 -11.19 -6.85 -22.59
CA GLY A 90 -9.88 -7.19 -23.13
C GLY A 90 -8.80 -6.13 -22.83
N ARG A 91 -9.04 -5.18 -21.89
CA ARG A 91 -8.10 -4.12 -21.57
C ARG A 91 -6.83 -4.70 -20.95
N PRO A 92 -5.64 -4.43 -21.52
CA PRO A 92 -4.38 -4.91 -20.95
C PRO A 92 -4.04 -4.22 -19.63
N MET A 93 -3.19 -4.88 -18.81
CA MET A 93 -2.57 -4.29 -17.61
C MET A 93 -1.74 -3.06 -17.99
N ARG A 94 -1.67 -2.10 -17.06
CA ARG A 94 -0.82 -0.91 -17.14
C ARG A 94 -0.10 -0.68 -15.81
N PRO A 95 1.15 -0.16 -15.80
CA PRO A 95 1.88 0.11 -14.56
C PRO A 95 1.15 1.06 -13.60
N GLN A 96 0.31 1.95 -14.15
CA GLN A 96 -0.45 2.96 -13.40
C GLN A 96 -1.78 2.45 -12.86
N ASP A 97 -2.17 1.21 -13.18
CA ASP A 97 -3.42 0.66 -12.68
C ASP A 97 -3.38 0.55 -11.15
N ARG A 98 -4.41 1.12 -10.52
CA ARG A 98 -4.63 1.02 -9.09
C ARG A 98 -5.20 -0.33 -8.73
N VAL A 99 -4.77 -0.86 -7.60
CA VAL A 99 -5.17 -2.15 -7.06
C VAL A 99 -5.31 -2.07 -5.54
N HIS A 100 -6.10 -2.97 -4.95
CA HIS A 100 -6.02 -3.16 -3.50
C HIS A 100 -4.70 -3.85 -3.14
N VAL A 101 -3.93 -3.23 -2.24
CA VAL A 101 -2.61 -3.73 -1.83
C VAL A 101 -2.65 -4.60 -0.58
N GLY A 102 -3.84 -4.84 -0.02
CA GLY A 102 -4.02 -5.74 1.11
C GLY A 102 -3.15 -5.37 2.30
N SER A 103 -2.53 -6.36 2.89
CA SER A 103 -1.76 -6.23 4.15
C SER A 103 -0.55 -5.31 4.07
N ILE A 104 -0.13 -4.83 2.91
CA ILE A 104 0.82 -3.71 2.80
C ILE A 104 0.32 -2.48 3.59
N THR A 105 -1.00 -2.31 3.72
CA THR A 105 -1.65 -1.34 4.62
C THR A 105 -1.05 -1.34 6.02
N LYS A 106 -0.66 -2.51 6.54
CA LYS A 106 -0.12 -2.64 7.90
C LYS A 106 1.17 -1.85 8.10
N THR A 107 2.05 -1.82 7.10
CA THR A 107 3.29 -1.04 7.21
C THR A 107 3.00 0.47 7.26
N PHE A 108 1.99 0.96 6.54
CA PHE A 108 1.55 2.36 6.67
C PHE A 108 1.00 2.65 8.08
N VAL A 109 0.16 1.78 8.61
CA VAL A 109 -0.40 1.91 9.97
C VAL A 109 0.71 1.87 11.02
N ALA A 110 1.65 0.94 10.92
CA ALA A 110 2.79 0.82 11.81
C ALA A 110 3.67 2.09 11.78
N THR A 111 3.90 2.65 10.59
CA THR A 111 4.65 3.91 10.44
C THR A 111 3.97 5.05 11.21
N VAL A 112 2.64 5.20 11.10
CA VAL A 112 1.89 6.21 11.87
C VAL A 112 2.01 5.99 13.38
N VAL A 113 1.87 4.73 13.86
CA VAL A 113 2.03 4.41 15.29
C VAL A 113 3.42 4.77 15.79
N LEU A 114 4.46 4.47 15.01
CA LEU A 114 5.84 4.80 15.36
C LEU A 114 6.11 6.31 15.33
N GLN A 115 5.49 7.07 14.43
CA GLN A 115 5.55 8.54 14.45
C GLN A 115 4.88 9.11 15.71
N LEU A 116 3.71 8.57 16.11
CA LEU A 116 3.04 8.97 17.35
C LEU A 116 3.87 8.62 18.58
N ALA A 117 4.60 7.51 18.56
CA ALA A 117 5.54 7.16 19.62
C ALA A 117 6.74 8.13 19.66
N ALA A 118 7.26 8.56 18.50
CA ALA A 118 8.31 9.57 18.41
C ALA A 118 7.86 10.93 18.95
N GLU A 119 6.59 11.27 18.77
CA GLU A 119 5.96 12.49 19.29
C GLU A 119 5.63 12.40 20.80
N GLY A 120 5.91 11.27 21.48
CA GLY A 120 5.58 11.05 22.87
C GLY A 120 4.07 10.94 23.18
N ARG A 121 3.24 10.79 22.14
CA ARG A 121 1.77 10.72 22.26
C ARG A 121 1.25 9.35 22.71
N LEU A 122 2.05 8.32 22.51
CA LEU A 122 1.85 6.96 23.03
C LEU A 122 3.22 6.32 23.29
N SER A 123 3.23 5.22 24.05
CA SER A 123 4.39 4.33 24.18
C SER A 123 4.08 2.98 23.55
N LEU A 124 5.09 2.35 22.92
CA LEU A 124 4.95 1.00 22.41
C LEU A 124 4.65 -0.03 23.51
N ASN A 125 4.95 0.33 24.77
CA ASN A 125 4.67 -0.49 25.95
C ASN A 125 3.31 -0.16 26.59
N ASP A 126 2.57 0.82 26.08
CA ASP A 126 1.19 1.08 26.53
C ASP A 126 0.32 -0.14 26.24
N SER A 127 -0.56 -0.46 27.19
CA SER A 127 -1.51 -1.54 27.02
C SER A 127 -2.70 -1.14 26.16
N VAL A 128 -3.33 -2.13 25.54
CA VAL A 128 -4.61 -1.93 24.81
C VAL A 128 -5.67 -1.36 25.75
N ALA A 129 -5.76 -1.83 27.00
CA ALA A 129 -6.74 -1.36 27.98
C ALA A 129 -6.59 0.13 28.31
N ARG A 130 -5.37 0.68 28.26
CA ARG A 130 -5.12 2.12 28.46
C ARG A 130 -5.86 2.99 27.45
N TRP A 131 -5.82 2.59 26.19
CA TRP A 131 -6.36 3.39 25.08
C TRP A 131 -7.78 3.01 24.72
N LEU A 132 -8.14 1.74 24.86
CA LEU A 132 -9.40 1.15 24.43
C LEU A 132 -9.99 0.28 25.56
N PRO A 133 -10.40 0.89 26.70
CA PRO A 133 -10.97 0.13 27.80
C PRO A 133 -12.24 -0.60 27.35
N GLY A 134 -12.36 -1.88 27.69
CA GLY A 134 -13.54 -2.70 27.38
C GLY A 134 -13.69 -3.15 25.90
N VAL A 135 -12.74 -2.85 25.01
CA VAL A 135 -12.84 -3.20 23.59
C VAL A 135 -12.67 -4.70 23.33
N ILE A 136 -11.84 -5.38 24.14
CA ILE A 136 -11.68 -6.83 24.10
C ILE A 136 -12.47 -7.40 25.28
N THR A 137 -13.50 -8.14 24.98
CA THR A 137 -14.35 -8.83 25.95
C THR A 137 -14.08 -10.33 25.92
N GLY A 138 -14.08 -10.98 27.07
CA GLY A 138 -13.82 -12.42 27.20
C GLY A 138 -12.81 -12.72 28.29
N HIS A 139 -13.16 -13.64 29.20
CA HIS A 139 -12.42 -13.89 30.43
C HIS A 139 -10.99 -14.44 30.23
N ALA A 140 -10.70 -15.01 29.04
CA ALA A 140 -9.37 -15.54 28.74
C ALA A 140 -8.36 -14.48 28.26
N TYR A 141 -8.81 -13.28 27.94
CA TYR A 141 -7.96 -12.20 27.42
C TYR A 141 -7.73 -11.13 28.49
N HIS A 142 -6.49 -10.68 28.60
CA HIS A 142 -6.07 -9.65 29.56
C HIS A 142 -5.58 -8.38 28.83
N PRO A 143 -6.48 -7.49 28.35
CA PRO A 143 -6.10 -6.32 27.54
C PRO A 143 -5.11 -5.38 28.22
N ALA A 144 -5.02 -5.40 29.55
CA ALA A 144 -4.04 -4.65 30.33
C ALA A 144 -2.59 -5.19 30.16
N GLN A 145 -2.44 -6.42 29.68
CA GLN A 145 -1.15 -7.06 29.43
C GLN A 145 -0.77 -7.09 27.96
N ILE A 146 -1.71 -6.77 27.05
CA ILE A 146 -1.44 -6.70 25.61
C ILE A 146 -0.92 -5.31 25.27
N THR A 147 0.33 -5.22 24.78
CA THR A 147 0.97 -3.95 24.45
C THR A 147 0.80 -3.58 22.98
N ILE A 148 0.97 -2.29 22.65
CA ILE A 148 1.00 -1.79 21.26
C ILE A 148 2.12 -2.49 20.47
N ARG A 149 3.29 -2.73 21.08
CA ARG A 149 4.38 -3.51 20.47
C ARG A 149 3.92 -4.89 20.05
N GLN A 150 3.23 -5.60 20.92
CA GLN A 150 2.73 -6.94 20.63
C GLN A 150 1.67 -6.94 19.52
N LEU A 151 0.84 -5.90 19.42
CA LEU A 151 -0.07 -5.74 18.29
C LEU A 151 0.70 -5.56 16.97
N LEU A 152 1.68 -4.66 16.94
CA LEU A 152 2.50 -4.38 15.76
C LEU A 152 3.27 -5.61 15.29
N GLN A 153 3.73 -6.46 16.22
CA GLN A 153 4.60 -7.61 15.96
C GLN A 153 3.86 -8.95 15.85
N HIS A 154 2.52 -8.96 16.00
CA HIS A 154 1.70 -10.18 15.98
C HIS A 154 2.00 -11.19 17.10
N THR A 155 2.38 -10.70 18.29
CA THR A 155 2.64 -11.51 19.50
C THR A 155 1.62 -11.25 20.62
N SER A 156 0.50 -10.65 20.30
CA SER A 156 -0.57 -10.30 21.25
C SER A 156 -1.39 -11.50 21.73
N GLY A 157 -1.30 -12.63 21.04
CA GLY A 157 -2.15 -13.79 21.25
C GLY A 157 -3.59 -13.64 20.70
N LEU A 158 -3.96 -12.49 20.16
CA LEU A 158 -5.30 -12.28 19.61
C LEU A 158 -5.51 -13.09 18.33
N ARG A 159 -6.60 -13.86 18.28
CA ARG A 159 -6.99 -14.63 17.11
C ARG A 159 -7.38 -13.72 15.96
N ASP A 160 -7.13 -14.18 14.74
CA ASP A 160 -7.50 -13.45 13.53
C ASP A 160 -9.02 -13.55 13.30
N TYR A 161 -9.72 -12.42 13.24
CA TYR A 161 -11.14 -12.37 12.97
C TYR A 161 -11.52 -13.00 11.62
N THR A 162 -10.60 -13.00 10.64
CA THR A 162 -10.84 -13.62 9.33
C THR A 162 -10.92 -15.14 9.38
N SER A 163 -10.43 -15.75 10.47
CA SER A 163 -10.53 -17.21 10.71
C SER A 163 -11.92 -17.65 11.15
N LYS A 164 -12.86 -16.73 11.39
CA LYS A 164 -14.25 -17.08 11.72
C LYS A 164 -14.86 -17.86 10.56
N PRO A 165 -15.44 -19.06 10.83
CA PRO A 165 -16.17 -19.81 9.81
C PRO A 165 -17.21 -18.93 9.11
N GLY A 166 -17.22 -18.95 7.78
CA GLY A 166 -18.14 -18.15 6.96
C GLY A 166 -17.79 -16.64 6.87
N PHE A 167 -16.67 -16.19 7.43
CA PHE A 167 -16.27 -14.77 7.32
C PHE A 167 -15.93 -14.36 5.87
N LEU A 168 -15.29 -15.23 5.11
CA LEU A 168 -14.91 -14.97 3.71
C LEU A 168 -16.03 -15.33 2.70
N THR A 169 -17.28 -15.43 3.13
CA THR A 169 -18.41 -15.61 2.21
C THR A 169 -18.77 -14.29 1.52
N PRO A 170 -19.35 -14.31 0.30
CA PRO A 170 -19.77 -13.09 -0.42
C PRO A 170 -20.64 -12.18 0.43
N ARG A 171 -21.61 -12.74 1.18
CA ARG A 171 -22.49 -11.99 2.08
C ARG A 171 -21.71 -11.24 3.17
N SER A 172 -20.72 -11.88 3.77
CA SER A 172 -19.89 -11.28 4.83
C SER A 172 -18.93 -10.23 4.27
N LEU A 173 -18.36 -10.50 3.10
CA LEU A 173 -17.43 -9.59 2.42
C LEU A 173 -18.13 -8.32 1.90
N ALA A 174 -19.38 -8.42 1.46
CA ALA A 174 -20.17 -7.27 1.03
C ALA A 174 -20.69 -6.41 2.19
N LYS A 175 -20.73 -6.97 3.42
CA LYS A 175 -21.25 -6.27 4.60
C LYS A 175 -20.32 -5.12 5.00
N ARG A 176 -20.92 -3.99 5.39
CA ARG A 176 -20.19 -2.91 6.08
C ARG A 176 -19.97 -3.29 7.55
N TRP A 177 -18.71 -3.42 7.93
CA TRP A 177 -18.29 -3.74 9.29
C TRP A 177 -17.83 -2.47 10.04
N ARG A 178 -18.14 -2.39 11.35
CA ARG A 178 -17.48 -1.44 12.24
C ARG A 178 -16.25 -2.11 12.86
N PRO A 179 -15.18 -1.36 13.17
CA PRO A 179 -13.95 -1.91 13.75
C PRO A 179 -14.21 -2.75 15.01
N GLU A 180 -15.09 -2.28 15.90
CA GLU A 180 -15.46 -2.98 17.15
C GLU A 180 -16.07 -4.35 16.85
N GLN A 181 -16.89 -4.47 15.82
CA GLN A 181 -17.50 -5.74 15.41
C GLN A 181 -16.46 -6.76 14.91
N LEU A 182 -15.39 -6.28 14.25
CA LEU A 182 -14.28 -7.13 13.82
C LEU A 182 -13.47 -7.62 15.01
N VAL A 183 -13.16 -6.72 15.94
CA VAL A 183 -12.42 -7.05 17.17
C VAL A 183 -13.19 -8.06 18.03
N ASP A 184 -14.51 -7.88 18.19
CA ASP A 184 -15.39 -8.76 18.99
C ASP A 184 -15.46 -10.21 18.47
N ILE A 185 -15.05 -10.47 17.25
CA ILE A 185 -14.96 -11.82 16.71
C ILE A 185 -13.81 -12.62 17.35
N ALA A 186 -12.64 -12.00 17.56
CA ALA A 186 -11.43 -12.70 17.95
C ALA A 186 -11.55 -13.48 19.26
N PRO A 187 -12.09 -12.91 20.37
CA PRO A 187 -12.25 -13.62 21.64
C PRO A 187 -13.22 -14.82 21.56
N ARG A 188 -14.16 -14.78 20.63
CA ARG A 188 -15.15 -15.85 20.42
C ARG A 188 -14.58 -17.05 19.65
N LEU A 189 -13.40 -16.92 19.05
CA LEU A 189 -12.72 -18.00 18.33
C LEU A 189 -11.91 -18.92 19.25
N GLY A 190 -11.81 -18.58 20.54
CA GLY A 190 -11.11 -19.38 21.56
C GLY A 190 -10.09 -18.58 22.36
N PRO A 191 -9.32 -19.25 23.23
CA PRO A 191 -8.34 -18.61 24.10
C PRO A 191 -7.18 -17.97 23.30
N PRO A 192 -6.36 -17.10 23.96
CA PRO A 192 -5.17 -16.52 23.35
C PRO A 192 -4.21 -17.57 22.81
N LEU A 193 -3.53 -17.22 21.73
CA LEU A 193 -2.44 -18.02 21.16
C LEU A 193 -1.10 -17.61 21.79
N HIS A 194 -0.13 -18.51 21.82
CA HIS A 194 1.20 -18.23 22.33
C HIS A 194 2.20 -18.08 21.19
N GLY A 195 3.14 -17.16 21.35
CA GLY A 195 4.15 -16.89 20.34
C GLY A 195 3.66 -15.96 19.22
N TRP A 196 4.28 -16.10 18.05
CA TRP A 196 3.93 -15.31 16.87
C TRP A 196 2.76 -15.94 16.10
N HIS A 197 1.69 -15.18 15.94
CA HIS A 197 0.55 -15.57 15.13
C HIS A 197 0.00 -14.36 14.39
N TYR A 198 0.08 -14.38 13.07
CA TYR A 198 -0.45 -13.31 12.25
C TYR A 198 -1.94 -13.11 12.53
N SER A 199 -2.33 -11.87 12.85
CA SER A 199 -3.71 -11.55 13.17
C SER A 199 -4.09 -10.17 12.65
N ASN A 200 -5.08 -10.11 11.78
CA ASN A 200 -5.66 -8.87 11.30
C ASN A 200 -6.31 -8.06 12.42
N THR A 201 -6.81 -8.73 13.48
CA THR A 201 -7.40 -8.09 14.67
C THR A 201 -6.45 -7.08 15.31
N ASN A 202 -5.15 -7.37 15.33
CA ASN A 202 -4.14 -6.47 15.87
C ASN A 202 -4.16 -5.11 15.17
N TYR A 203 -4.27 -5.10 13.86
CA TYR A 203 -4.21 -3.88 13.07
C TYR A 203 -5.53 -3.12 13.07
N ILE A 204 -6.65 -3.79 13.30
CA ILE A 204 -7.92 -3.10 13.61
C ILE A 204 -7.77 -2.32 14.91
N LEU A 205 -7.23 -2.94 15.98
CA LEU A 205 -6.97 -2.27 17.25
C LEU A 205 -6.00 -1.10 17.11
N LEU A 206 -4.90 -1.25 16.34
CA LEU A 206 -3.96 -0.15 16.08
C LEU A 206 -4.64 1.03 15.37
N GLY A 207 -5.53 0.79 14.43
CA GLY A 207 -6.34 1.85 13.82
C GLY A 207 -7.23 2.57 14.82
N MET A 208 -7.90 1.83 15.72
CA MET A 208 -8.71 2.41 16.79
C MET A 208 -7.85 3.21 17.78
N ILE A 209 -6.64 2.73 18.12
CA ILE A 209 -5.68 3.45 18.98
C ILE A 209 -5.23 4.74 18.31
N ILE A 210 -4.88 4.73 17.00
CA ILE A 210 -4.54 5.95 16.25
C ILE A 210 -5.68 6.98 16.39
N GLN A 211 -6.91 6.55 16.16
CA GLN A 211 -8.08 7.44 16.29
C GLN A 211 -8.23 8.00 17.72
N LYS A 212 -8.04 7.16 18.72
CA LYS A 212 -8.15 7.58 20.14
C LYS A 212 -7.07 8.57 20.53
N VAL A 213 -5.83 8.33 20.11
CA VAL A 213 -4.66 9.18 20.40
C VAL A 213 -4.74 10.52 19.71
N THR A 214 -5.22 10.55 18.45
CA THR A 214 -5.16 11.74 17.59
C THR A 214 -6.45 12.54 17.54
N GLY A 215 -7.59 11.91 17.81
CA GLY A 215 -8.92 12.47 17.54
C GLY A 215 -9.33 12.42 16.08
N HIS A 216 -8.43 11.98 15.19
CA HIS A 216 -8.67 11.88 13.75
C HIS A 216 -8.77 10.43 13.29
N SER A 217 -9.43 10.20 12.16
CA SER A 217 -9.46 8.86 11.56
C SER A 217 -8.04 8.41 11.16
N PRO A 218 -7.74 7.09 11.21
CA PRO A 218 -6.45 6.58 10.74
C PRO A 218 -6.20 6.91 9.26
N ILE A 219 -7.26 7.08 8.45
CA ILE A 219 -7.15 7.52 7.06
C ILE A 219 -6.57 8.93 6.98
N THR A 220 -7.13 9.86 7.76
CA THR A 220 -6.64 11.24 7.85
C THR A 220 -5.18 11.27 8.28
N GLU A 221 -4.80 10.46 9.28
CA GLU A 221 -3.43 10.41 9.77
C GLU A 221 -2.47 9.83 8.74
N ILE A 222 -2.81 8.74 8.05
CA ILE A 222 -1.99 8.19 6.97
C ILE A 222 -1.85 9.19 5.84
N HIS A 223 -2.95 9.85 5.42
CA HIS A 223 -2.87 10.85 4.36
C HIS A 223 -1.95 12.00 4.75
N ARG A 224 -2.16 12.62 5.91
CA ARG A 224 -1.42 13.79 6.37
C ARG A 224 0.06 13.51 6.62
N ARG A 225 0.38 12.33 7.16
CA ARG A 225 1.73 11.97 7.61
C ARG A 225 2.57 11.28 6.54
N ILE A 226 1.93 10.61 5.57
CA ILE A 226 2.63 9.76 4.61
C ILE A 226 2.26 10.13 3.17
N LEU A 227 0.95 10.07 2.80
CA LEU A 227 0.58 10.17 1.39
C LEU A 227 0.87 11.57 0.83
N ALA A 228 0.42 12.62 1.51
CA ALA A 228 0.61 14.01 1.05
C ALA A 228 2.10 14.41 1.04
N PRO A 229 2.91 14.18 2.12
CA PRO A 229 4.33 14.54 2.10
C PRO A 229 5.16 13.81 1.05
N LEU A 230 4.79 12.58 0.70
CA LEU A 230 5.49 11.81 -0.32
C LEU A 230 4.89 11.97 -1.73
N GLY A 231 3.76 12.70 -1.87
CA GLY A 231 3.06 12.85 -3.14
C GLY A 231 2.56 11.52 -3.72
N LEU A 232 2.00 10.63 -2.89
CA LEU A 232 1.50 9.32 -3.31
C LEU A 232 0.06 9.45 -3.84
N HIS A 233 -0.08 10.05 -5.02
CA HIS A 233 -1.39 10.41 -5.60
C HIS A 233 -2.17 9.20 -6.16
N GLY A 234 -1.50 8.08 -6.41
CA GLY A 234 -2.12 6.82 -6.79
C GLY A 234 -2.66 6.03 -5.59
N THR A 235 -2.37 6.49 -4.36
CA THR A 235 -2.71 5.78 -3.12
C THR A 235 -3.91 6.42 -2.43
N SER A 236 -4.85 5.58 -2.00
CA SER A 236 -6.03 5.99 -1.25
C SER A 236 -6.41 4.94 -0.21
N PHE A 237 -7.25 5.36 0.74
CA PHE A 237 -7.73 4.48 1.79
C PHE A 237 -9.26 4.59 1.86
N PRO A 238 -10.01 3.88 1.00
CA PRO A 238 -11.47 3.93 1.02
C PRO A 238 -12.03 3.17 2.23
N LEU A 239 -13.07 3.72 2.85
CA LEU A 239 -13.84 3.02 3.89
C LEU A 239 -15.30 2.78 3.50
N THR A 240 -15.82 3.60 2.61
CA THR A 240 -17.24 3.59 2.26
C THR A 240 -17.49 3.23 0.81
N SER A 241 -16.55 3.51 -0.08
CA SER A 241 -16.64 3.19 -1.49
C SER A 241 -15.99 1.84 -1.80
N GLN A 242 -16.70 0.97 -2.49
CA GLN A 242 -16.16 -0.27 -3.06
C GLN A 242 -15.45 -0.03 -4.40
N GLN A 243 -15.58 1.16 -4.98
CA GLN A 243 -14.98 1.50 -6.26
C GLN A 243 -13.50 1.86 -6.12
N ILE A 244 -12.70 1.31 -7.00
CA ILE A 244 -11.29 1.69 -7.16
C ILE A 244 -11.25 2.92 -8.09
N PRO A 245 -10.57 4.01 -7.72
CA PRO A 245 -10.41 5.17 -8.61
C PRO A 245 -9.67 4.81 -9.90
N ALA A 246 -10.14 5.30 -11.05
CA ALA A 246 -9.49 5.07 -12.34
C ALA A 246 -8.11 5.78 -12.45
N PRO A 247 -7.16 5.24 -13.23
CA PRO A 247 -7.17 3.94 -13.87
C PRO A 247 -6.96 2.79 -12.85
N TYR A 248 -7.60 1.65 -13.05
CA TYR A 248 -7.48 0.52 -12.14
C TYR A 248 -7.55 -0.82 -12.87
N ALA A 249 -7.01 -1.88 -12.25
CA ALA A 249 -7.23 -3.24 -12.69
C ALA A 249 -8.45 -3.85 -11.98
N HIS A 250 -9.19 -4.73 -12.67
CA HIS A 250 -10.21 -5.57 -12.07
C HIS A 250 -9.57 -6.70 -11.26
N GLY A 251 -10.18 -7.04 -10.14
CA GLY A 251 -9.76 -8.15 -9.29
C GLY A 251 -10.66 -9.36 -9.49
N TYR A 252 -10.06 -10.55 -9.49
CA TYR A 252 -10.76 -11.79 -9.79
C TYR A 252 -10.63 -12.81 -8.67
N PHE A 253 -11.64 -13.66 -8.58
CA PHE A 253 -11.60 -14.90 -7.84
C PHE A 253 -11.90 -16.06 -8.83
N GLY A 254 -10.86 -16.54 -9.49
CA GLY A 254 -10.97 -17.43 -10.63
C GLY A 254 -11.69 -16.74 -11.82
N PRO A 255 -12.85 -17.27 -12.28
CA PRO A 255 -13.57 -16.64 -13.39
C PRO A 255 -14.38 -15.40 -12.99
N ILE A 256 -14.64 -15.20 -11.71
CA ILE A 256 -15.58 -14.19 -11.19
C ILE A 256 -14.84 -12.86 -10.99
N ASP A 257 -15.37 -11.78 -11.56
CA ASP A 257 -14.96 -10.42 -11.22
C ASP A 257 -15.51 -10.06 -9.84
N VAL A 258 -14.62 -9.78 -8.91
CA VAL A 258 -14.96 -9.45 -7.52
C VAL A 258 -14.53 -8.03 -7.13
N THR A 259 -14.14 -7.22 -8.10
CA THR A 259 -13.59 -5.87 -7.92
C THR A 259 -14.42 -5.03 -6.95
N ASN A 260 -15.72 -4.98 -7.15
CA ASN A 260 -16.65 -4.13 -6.39
C ASN A 260 -17.54 -4.95 -5.42
N LEU A 261 -17.21 -6.21 -5.14
CA LEU A 261 -18.03 -7.08 -4.29
C LEU A 261 -17.60 -7.07 -2.82
N VAL A 262 -16.40 -6.56 -2.53
CA VAL A 262 -15.85 -6.55 -1.18
C VAL A 262 -15.93 -5.14 -0.60
N ASN A 263 -16.61 -5.00 0.53
CA ASN A 263 -16.64 -3.73 1.26
C ASN A 263 -15.28 -3.51 1.95
N PRO A 264 -14.58 -2.40 1.72
CA PRO A 264 -13.24 -2.17 2.28
C PRO A 264 -13.20 -2.21 3.82
N SER A 265 -14.32 -1.93 4.48
CA SER A 265 -14.42 -1.99 5.94
C SER A 265 -14.14 -3.39 6.50
N VAL A 266 -14.25 -4.45 5.70
CA VAL A 266 -13.92 -5.82 6.10
C VAL A 266 -12.44 -5.98 6.48
N ALA A 267 -11.57 -5.22 5.86
CA ALA A 267 -10.12 -5.22 6.11
C ALA A 267 -9.65 -3.97 6.86
N TRP A 268 -10.35 -2.86 6.74
CA TRP A 268 -10.07 -1.57 7.36
C TRP A 268 -8.55 -1.31 7.46
N THR A 269 -8.02 -0.94 8.65
CA THR A 269 -6.57 -0.69 8.91
C THR A 269 -5.68 -1.93 8.80
N ALA A 270 -6.25 -3.11 8.63
CA ALA A 270 -5.49 -4.32 8.36
C ALA A 270 -5.19 -4.55 6.87
N GLY A 271 -5.94 -3.90 5.93
CA GLY A 271 -5.74 -4.27 4.53
C GLY A 271 -6.56 -3.54 3.46
N ALA A 272 -7.19 -2.38 3.75
CA ALA A 272 -8.14 -1.77 2.81
C ALA A 272 -7.53 -0.76 1.81
N MET A 273 -6.23 -0.46 1.87
CA MET A 273 -5.64 0.55 0.99
C MET A 273 -5.62 0.11 -0.47
N ILE A 274 -5.76 1.10 -1.33
CA ILE A 274 -5.59 1.03 -2.78
C ILE A 274 -4.31 1.80 -3.12
N SER A 275 -3.49 1.29 -4.04
CA SER A 275 -2.26 1.95 -4.47
C SER A 275 -1.84 1.52 -5.88
N THR A 276 -0.76 2.11 -6.37
CA THR A 276 -0.01 1.66 -7.55
C THR A 276 1.31 1.01 -7.12
N VAL A 277 1.94 0.25 -7.99
CA VAL A 277 3.25 -0.35 -7.72
C VAL A 277 4.33 0.72 -7.46
N ASP A 278 4.27 1.86 -8.17
CA ASP A 278 5.21 2.99 -7.96
C ASP A 278 5.04 3.64 -6.58
N ASP A 279 3.81 3.95 -6.18
CA ASP A 279 3.55 4.57 -4.88
C ASP A 279 3.97 3.66 -3.72
N VAL A 280 3.70 2.34 -3.82
CA VAL A 280 4.18 1.35 -2.84
C VAL A 280 5.70 1.36 -2.76
N ALA A 281 6.40 1.37 -3.90
CA ALA A 281 7.85 1.41 -3.93
C ALA A 281 8.40 2.71 -3.32
N ARG A 282 7.81 3.87 -3.65
CA ARG A 282 8.20 5.17 -3.09
C ARG A 282 7.99 5.23 -1.57
N PHE A 283 6.89 4.65 -1.08
CA PHE A 283 6.65 4.54 0.36
C PHE A 283 7.76 3.72 1.06
N TYR A 284 8.03 2.50 0.59
CA TYR A 284 9.07 1.66 1.20
C TYR A 284 10.47 2.27 1.07
N GLN A 285 10.77 2.93 -0.05
CA GLN A 285 12.03 3.65 -0.19
C GLN A 285 12.16 4.75 0.88
N ALA A 286 11.12 5.58 1.04
CA ALA A 286 11.15 6.65 2.04
C ALA A 286 11.25 6.09 3.47
N LEU A 287 10.55 5.00 3.77
CA LEU A 287 10.60 4.35 5.09
C LEU A 287 11.99 3.79 5.39
N LEU A 288 12.59 3.04 4.47
CA LEU A 288 13.87 2.36 4.71
C LEU A 288 15.08 3.29 4.55
N THR A 289 14.93 4.45 3.90
CA THR A 289 15.95 5.51 3.87
C THR A 289 15.76 6.58 4.95
N TRP A 290 15.04 6.26 6.02
CA TRP A 290 14.90 7.04 7.26
C TRP A 290 14.21 8.40 7.08
N ARG A 291 13.40 8.55 6.03
CA ARG A 291 12.70 9.82 5.75
C ARG A 291 11.38 9.96 6.52
N LEU A 292 10.84 8.85 7.04
CA LEU A 292 9.53 8.82 7.70
C LEU A 292 9.61 8.66 9.22
N LEU A 293 10.71 8.11 9.73
CA LEU A 293 10.89 7.82 11.15
C LEU A 293 12.23 8.36 11.66
N PRO A 294 12.28 8.90 12.89
CA PRO A 294 13.53 9.19 13.57
C PRO A 294 14.35 7.92 13.85
N PRO A 295 15.68 8.03 14.10
CA PRO A 295 16.56 6.88 14.25
C PRO A 295 16.12 5.86 15.32
N ALA A 296 15.54 6.28 16.43
CA ALA A 296 15.06 5.39 17.47
C ALA A 296 13.89 4.53 16.98
N GLN A 297 12.88 5.15 16.37
CA GLN A 297 11.70 4.45 15.85
C GLN A 297 12.02 3.61 14.62
N GLN A 298 13.01 4.03 13.83
CA GLN A 298 13.49 3.21 12.71
C GLN A 298 14.14 1.92 13.20
N ARG A 299 14.92 1.97 14.28
CA ARG A 299 15.47 0.75 14.92
C ARG A 299 14.37 -0.13 15.47
N GLU A 300 13.35 0.46 16.11
CA GLU A 300 12.19 -0.28 16.62
C GLU A 300 11.44 -1.00 15.48
N LEU A 301 11.17 -0.31 14.36
CA LEU A 301 10.53 -0.91 13.18
C LEU A 301 11.25 -2.18 12.73
N LEU A 302 12.59 -2.15 12.71
CA LEU A 302 13.44 -3.21 12.17
C LEU A 302 13.91 -4.22 13.23
N THR A 303 13.50 -4.06 14.50
CA THR A 303 13.75 -5.07 15.54
C THR A 303 12.80 -6.25 15.34
N THR A 304 13.36 -7.38 14.94
CA THR A 304 12.59 -8.54 14.48
C THR A 304 12.62 -9.69 15.46
N ILE A 305 11.62 -10.55 15.34
CA ILE A 305 11.57 -11.90 15.92
C ILE A 305 11.51 -12.92 14.79
N PRO A 306 12.03 -14.16 14.98
CA PRO A 306 11.87 -15.23 14.01
C PRO A 306 10.40 -15.61 13.85
N VAL A 307 10.01 -15.96 12.62
CA VAL A 307 8.66 -16.38 12.27
C VAL A 307 8.69 -17.63 11.43
N HIS A 308 7.68 -18.49 11.57
CA HIS A 308 7.51 -19.73 10.84
C HIS A 308 6.10 -19.83 10.31
N ASP A 309 5.91 -20.62 9.25
CA ASP A 309 4.60 -20.92 8.67
C ASP A 309 3.76 -19.67 8.33
N THR A 310 4.43 -18.62 7.85
CA THR A 310 3.80 -17.32 7.59
C THR A 310 2.90 -17.32 6.36
N GLY A 311 3.06 -18.29 5.46
CA GLY A 311 2.50 -18.25 4.10
C GLY A 311 3.16 -17.20 3.20
N GLU A 312 4.10 -16.39 3.71
CA GLU A 312 4.91 -15.43 2.95
C GLU A 312 6.11 -16.15 2.31
N LEU A 313 6.43 -15.78 1.06
CA LEU A 313 7.35 -16.55 0.21
C LEU A 313 8.80 -16.65 0.74
N PHE A 314 9.28 -15.62 1.44
CA PHE A 314 10.67 -15.46 1.82
C PHE A 314 10.84 -14.98 3.27
N ALA A 315 9.75 -14.96 4.06
CA ALA A 315 9.77 -14.41 5.40
C ALA A 315 10.49 -15.35 6.36
N GLU A 316 11.47 -14.80 7.07
CA GLU A 316 12.18 -15.46 8.16
C GLU A 316 11.95 -14.76 9.50
N HIS A 317 11.67 -13.45 9.44
CA HIS A 317 11.52 -12.62 10.64
C HIS A 317 10.44 -11.56 10.42
N TYR A 318 9.81 -11.12 11.52
CA TYR A 318 8.83 -10.04 11.51
C TYR A 318 9.22 -8.93 12.49
N GLY A 319 9.23 -7.69 12.01
CA GLY A 319 9.44 -6.48 12.78
C GLY A 319 8.11 -5.86 13.27
N LEU A 320 8.03 -4.54 13.30
CA LEU A 320 6.80 -3.83 13.66
C LEU A 320 6.02 -3.48 12.38
N GLY A 321 5.27 -4.45 11.84
CA GLY A 321 4.48 -4.25 10.61
C GLY A 321 5.27 -4.41 9.31
N ILE A 322 6.39 -5.11 9.35
CA ILE A 322 7.26 -5.33 8.20
C ILE A 322 7.99 -6.67 8.33
N TYR A 323 8.08 -7.43 7.24
CA TYR A 323 8.91 -8.64 7.17
C TYR A 323 10.37 -8.29 6.85
N ARG A 324 11.30 -9.04 7.44
CA ARG A 324 12.64 -9.24 6.91
C ARG A 324 12.65 -10.53 6.12
N VAL A 325 13.03 -10.44 4.86
CA VAL A 325 13.07 -11.57 3.93
C VAL A 325 14.50 -11.81 3.41
N GLN A 326 14.84 -13.06 3.17
CA GLN A 326 16.12 -13.42 2.59
C GLN A 326 15.93 -13.84 1.14
N LEU A 327 16.52 -13.06 0.23
CA LEU A 327 16.56 -13.32 -1.21
C LEU A 327 17.96 -13.74 -1.62
N PRO A 328 18.16 -14.41 -2.77
CA PRO A 328 19.48 -14.90 -3.18
C PRO A 328 20.57 -13.84 -3.26
N CYS A 329 20.21 -12.58 -3.46
CA CYS A 329 21.12 -11.44 -3.55
C CYS A 329 21.20 -10.59 -2.27
N GLY A 330 20.67 -11.06 -1.17
CA GLY A 330 20.74 -10.42 0.14
C GLY A 330 19.40 -10.14 0.78
N THR A 331 19.45 -9.51 1.94
CA THR A 331 18.29 -9.15 2.74
C THR A 331 17.44 -8.07 2.09
N ALA A 332 16.13 -8.22 2.18
CA ALA A 332 15.16 -7.19 1.87
C ALA A 332 14.13 -7.04 2.99
N TRP A 333 13.43 -5.93 2.95
CA TRP A 333 12.36 -5.58 3.87
C TRP A 333 11.09 -5.26 3.08
N GLY A 334 9.96 -5.63 3.59
CA GLY A 334 8.69 -5.36 2.93
C GLY A 334 7.53 -6.09 3.55
N HIS A 335 6.48 -6.23 2.78
CA HIS A 335 5.30 -6.98 3.18
C HIS A 335 4.62 -7.54 1.93
N ASP A 336 3.90 -8.64 2.08
CA ASP A 336 2.95 -9.10 1.10
C ASP A 336 1.54 -8.56 1.39
N GLY A 337 0.66 -8.67 0.44
CA GLY A 337 -0.73 -8.29 0.62
C GLY A 337 -1.67 -9.19 -0.15
N GLY A 338 -2.65 -9.75 0.53
CA GLY A 338 -3.80 -10.43 -0.07
C GLY A 338 -5.07 -9.64 0.21
N TYR A 339 -5.92 -9.50 -0.79
CA TYR A 339 -7.21 -8.85 -0.66
C TYR A 339 -8.30 -9.66 -1.36
N PRO A 340 -9.39 -10.03 -0.67
CA PRO A 340 -10.42 -10.89 -1.24
C PRO A 340 -11.19 -10.27 -2.43
N GLY A 341 -11.02 -8.97 -2.67
CA GLY A 341 -11.41 -8.29 -3.90
C GLY A 341 -10.51 -8.56 -5.10
N GLY A 342 -9.75 -9.66 -5.09
CA GLY A 342 -9.11 -10.21 -6.27
C GLY A 342 -7.62 -9.91 -6.43
N PHE A 343 -6.90 -9.48 -5.40
CA PHE A 343 -5.50 -9.05 -5.56
C PHE A 343 -4.54 -9.74 -4.61
N LYS A 344 -3.32 -9.99 -5.12
CA LYS A 344 -2.14 -10.35 -4.33
C LYS A 344 -0.97 -9.45 -4.73
N THR A 345 -0.28 -8.92 -3.72
CA THR A 345 0.83 -7.99 -3.89
C THR A 345 2.05 -8.46 -3.09
N TYR A 346 3.24 -8.27 -3.63
CA TYR A 346 4.51 -8.45 -2.95
C TYR A 346 5.34 -7.19 -3.12
N ALA A 347 5.92 -6.68 -2.04
CA ALA A 347 6.75 -5.47 -2.08
C ALA A 347 8.00 -5.68 -1.23
N TYR A 348 9.16 -5.63 -1.86
CA TYR A 348 10.46 -5.82 -1.22
C TYR A 348 11.42 -4.71 -1.58
N THR A 349 12.17 -4.23 -0.59
CA THR A 349 13.11 -3.13 -0.73
C THR A 349 14.39 -3.47 0.04
N SER A 350 15.56 -3.25 -0.56
CA SER A 350 16.86 -3.40 0.12
C SER A 350 16.99 -2.41 1.29
N PRO A 351 17.82 -2.70 2.30
CA PRO A 351 17.98 -1.84 3.48
C PRO A 351 18.34 -0.38 3.16
N ASN A 352 19.07 -0.15 2.07
CA ASN A 352 19.47 1.17 1.60
C ASN A 352 18.52 1.79 0.55
N GLY A 353 17.39 1.15 0.26
CA GLY A 353 16.41 1.62 -0.72
C GLY A 353 16.85 1.56 -2.18
N SER A 354 18.05 1.04 -2.48
CA SER A 354 18.60 1.08 -3.85
C SER A 354 18.06 -0.01 -4.78
N ARG A 355 17.52 -1.10 -4.23
CA ARG A 355 16.85 -2.18 -4.97
C ARG A 355 15.45 -2.36 -4.47
N GLN A 356 14.50 -2.47 -5.39
CA GLN A 356 13.09 -2.71 -5.08
C GLN A 356 12.47 -3.64 -6.12
N ALA A 357 11.51 -4.42 -5.67
CA ALA A 357 10.58 -5.16 -6.50
C ALA A 357 9.18 -5.03 -5.91
N VAL A 358 8.22 -4.59 -6.70
CA VAL A 358 6.80 -4.62 -6.35
C VAL A 358 6.08 -5.39 -7.43
N MET A 359 5.41 -6.46 -7.06
CA MET A 359 4.66 -7.32 -7.97
C MET A 359 3.21 -7.41 -7.51
N VAL A 360 2.28 -7.30 -8.47
CA VAL A 360 0.85 -7.49 -8.25
C VAL A 360 0.31 -8.46 -9.29
N TYR A 361 -0.57 -9.36 -8.89
CA TYR A 361 -1.44 -10.08 -9.79
C TYR A 361 -2.89 -10.04 -9.32
N ASN A 362 -3.82 -10.10 -10.28
CA ASN A 362 -5.23 -9.82 -10.07
C ASN A 362 -6.13 -11.08 -10.00
N ASP A 363 -5.65 -12.13 -9.33
CA ASP A 363 -6.49 -13.28 -8.93
C ASP A 363 -6.15 -13.74 -7.50
N PHE A 364 -7.00 -13.38 -6.54
CA PHE A 364 -6.81 -13.75 -5.14
C PHE A 364 -6.92 -15.25 -4.89
N ARG A 365 -7.71 -15.97 -5.69
CA ARG A 365 -7.86 -17.44 -5.57
C ARG A 365 -6.54 -18.17 -5.80
N LYS A 366 -5.66 -17.64 -6.65
CA LYS A 366 -4.31 -18.16 -6.88
C LYS A 366 -3.37 -18.02 -5.67
N SER A 367 -3.67 -17.10 -4.74
CA SER A 367 -2.88 -16.91 -3.52
C SER A 367 -3.28 -17.85 -2.38
N LEU A 368 -4.41 -18.54 -2.50
CA LEU A 368 -4.95 -19.42 -1.46
C LEU A 368 -4.56 -20.88 -1.72
N PRO A 369 -4.25 -21.66 -0.67
CA PRO A 369 -4.06 -23.11 -0.79
C PRO A 369 -5.39 -23.80 -1.16
N ARG A 370 -5.29 -24.99 -1.74
CA ARG A 370 -6.47 -25.78 -2.14
C ARG A 370 -7.40 -26.10 -0.98
N SER A 371 -6.85 -26.35 0.21
CA SER A 371 -7.59 -26.58 1.45
C SER A 371 -8.51 -25.42 1.85
N SER A 372 -8.23 -24.21 1.37
CA SER A 372 -9.03 -23.00 1.60
C SER A 372 -9.83 -22.54 0.37
N GLY A 373 -10.12 -23.45 -0.56
CA GLY A 373 -10.85 -23.15 -1.79
C GLY A 373 -10.04 -22.42 -2.87
N GLY A 374 -8.73 -22.32 -2.68
CA GLY A 374 -7.81 -21.71 -3.64
C GLY A 374 -7.38 -22.64 -4.77
N THR A 375 -6.56 -22.14 -5.67
CA THR A 375 -5.98 -22.88 -6.80
C THR A 375 -4.46 -22.80 -6.86
N SER A 376 -3.81 -22.37 -5.77
CA SER A 376 -2.35 -22.35 -5.68
C SER A 376 -1.77 -23.75 -5.87
N THR A 377 -0.74 -23.85 -6.69
CA THR A 377 0.01 -25.09 -6.92
C THR A 377 1.48 -24.88 -6.57
N PRO A 378 2.25 -25.94 -6.22
CA PRO A 378 3.70 -25.79 -6.02
C PRO A 378 4.43 -25.19 -7.23
N ALA A 379 3.96 -25.47 -8.45
CA ALA A 379 4.52 -24.88 -9.68
C ALA A 379 4.28 -23.36 -9.70
N PHE A 380 3.05 -22.93 -9.51
CA PHE A 380 2.71 -21.49 -9.45
C PHE A 380 3.50 -20.76 -8.37
N VAL A 381 3.63 -21.33 -7.16
CA VAL A 381 4.44 -20.73 -6.08
C VAL A 381 5.91 -20.61 -6.49
N ARG A 382 6.49 -21.62 -7.17
CA ARG A 382 7.87 -21.52 -7.70
C ARG A 382 8.00 -20.40 -8.72
N ASP A 383 7.02 -20.25 -9.62
CA ASP A 383 7.08 -19.22 -10.67
C ASP A 383 6.92 -17.82 -10.08
N VAL A 384 6.07 -17.63 -9.06
CA VAL A 384 5.99 -16.37 -8.28
C VAL A 384 7.31 -16.08 -7.57
N LYS A 385 7.94 -17.08 -6.90
CA LYS A 385 9.25 -16.93 -6.28
C LYS A 385 10.30 -16.52 -7.30
N LYS A 386 10.36 -17.21 -8.44
CA LYS A 386 11.31 -16.92 -9.51
C LYS A 386 11.13 -15.52 -10.10
N ALA A 387 9.90 -15.11 -10.37
CA ALA A 387 9.58 -13.74 -10.83
C ALA A 387 10.06 -12.70 -9.82
N THR A 388 9.81 -12.92 -8.52
CA THR A 388 10.26 -12.03 -7.43
C THR A 388 11.78 -11.96 -7.34
N GLU A 389 12.47 -13.08 -7.43
CA GLU A 389 13.95 -13.15 -7.42
C GLU A 389 14.55 -12.39 -8.60
N ILE A 390 14.04 -12.61 -9.82
CA ILE A 390 14.48 -11.88 -11.03
C ILE A 390 14.22 -10.39 -10.86
N ALA A 391 13.02 -10.01 -10.38
CA ALA A 391 12.66 -8.62 -10.17
C ALA A 391 13.60 -7.92 -9.18
N PHE A 392 13.85 -8.53 -8.03
CA PHE A 392 14.67 -7.92 -6.97
C PHE A 392 16.17 -8.07 -7.22
N CYS A 393 16.65 -9.26 -7.61
CA CYS A 393 18.08 -9.55 -7.75
C CYS A 393 18.62 -9.23 -9.15
N GLY A 394 17.78 -9.22 -10.19
CA GLY A 394 18.20 -9.13 -11.59
C GLY A 394 18.56 -10.46 -12.19
N GLN A 395 19.07 -10.38 -13.39
CA GLN A 395 19.67 -11.52 -14.07
C GLN A 395 21.02 -11.82 -13.40
N ARG A 396 21.21 -13.05 -12.97
CA ARG A 396 22.53 -13.63 -12.71
C ARG A 396 22.90 -14.50 -13.88
#